data_ad8258c88bf71d65477276af61e56924
#
_entry.id   ad8258c88bf71d65477276af61e56924
#
_cell.length_a   1.000
_cell.length_b   1.000
_cell.length_c   1.000
_cell.angle_alpha   90.00
_cell.angle_beta   90.00
_cell.angle_gamma   90.00
#
_symmetry.space_group_name_H-M   'P 1'
#
loop_
_entity.id
_entity.type
_entity.pdbx_description
1 polymer ?
#
loop_
_entity_poly.entity_id
_entity_poly.type
_entity_poly.pdbx_seq_one_letter_code
_entity_poly.pdbx_strand_id
1 'polypeptide(L)'
;YIHSLFGTENDVERVENTGNNRAINRAKWDINTLLNALDDKASHHHQVFNALKNRIAIRKQQKAFHPNATQFTLHFGTEIFGFWRQSIDRQQSIFCIFNISNKIQIIPLIDINLIGTDQWIDLITGNKIEDLQQQITLKPYESLWLSNVK
;
A
#
# COMPACT_ATOMS: atom_id res chain seq x y z
N TYR A 1 3.47 -4.31 14.00
CA TYR A 1 4.80 -4.78 14.46
C TYR A 1 5.85 -3.71 14.17
N ILE A 2 6.61 -3.32 15.20
CA ILE A 2 7.45 -2.12 15.15
C ILE A 2 8.58 -2.22 14.10
N HIS A 3 9.19 -3.38 13.94
CA HIS A 3 10.26 -3.57 12.95
C HIS A 3 9.75 -3.41 11.51
N SER A 4 8.52 -3.82 11.22
CA SER A 4 7.89 -3.58 9.91
C SER A 4 7.66 -2.09 9.66
N LEU A 5 7.34 -1.30 10.70
CA LEU A 5 7.19 0.15 10.56
C LEU A 5 8.49 0.85 10.19
N PHE A 6 9.62 0.34 10.69
CA PHE A 6 10.93 0.95 10.47
C PHE A 6 11.70 0.30 9.31
N GLY A 7 11.14 -0.72 8.65
CA GLY A 7 11.88 -1.46 7.63
C GLY A 7 13.16 -2.11 8.19
N THR A 8 13.10 -2.62 9.44
CA THR A 8 14.26 -3.22 10.09
C THR A 8 14.65 -4.51 9.38
N GLU A 9 15.91 -4.66 9.06
CA GLU A 9 16.45 -5.86 8.45
C GLU A 9 16.42 -7.07 9.40
N ASN A 10 16.52 -8.25 8.83
CA ASN A 10 16.65 -9.49 9.59
C ASN A 10 18.01 -9.56 10.27
N ASP A 11 18.02 -9.91 11.53
CA ASP A 11 19.23 -10.08 12.35
C ASP A 11 19.77 -11.51 12.21
N VAL A 12 20.37 -11.77 11.04
CA VAL A 12 20.91 -13.11 10.69
C VAL A 12 22.06 -13.47 11.61
N GLU A 13 22.96 -12.52 11.88
CA GLU A 13 24.13 -12.70 12.77
C GLU A 13 23.70 -13.18 14.17
N ARG A 14 22.63 -12.58 14.70
CA ARG A 14 22.13 -12.98 16.02
C ARG A 14 21.54 -14.40 16.01
N VAL A 15 20.94 -14.84 14.91
CA VAL A 15 20.46 -16.22 14.76
C VAL A 15 21.65 -17.19 14.76
N GLU A 16 22.69 -16.87 14.01
CA GLU A 16 23.91 -17.68 13.94
C GLU A 16 24.60 -17.79 15.30
N ASN A 17 24.72 -16.67 16.02
CA ASN A 17 25.38 -16.63 17.33
C ASN A 17 24.58 -17.29 18.46
N THR A 18 23.26 -17.30 18.37
CA THR A 18 22.40 -17.79 19.48
C THR A 18 21.73 -19.13 19.19
N GLY A 19 21.73 -19.61 17.94
CA GLY A 19 20.93 -20.77 17.49
C GLY A 19 19.41 -20.58 17.61
N ASN A 20 18.95 -19.35 17.88
CA ASN A 20 17.53 -19.05 18.11
C ASN A 20 16.90 -18.44 16.85
N ASN A 21 16.18 -19.24 16.08
CA ASN A 21 15.52 -18.80 14.85
C ASN A 21 14.55 -17.60 15.06
N ARG A 22 13.95 -17.46 16.25
CA ARG A 22 13.05 -16.32 16.55
C ARG A 22 13.81 -15.01 16.73
N ALA A 23 15.13 -15.02 16.83
CA ALA A 23 15.92 -13.80 16.94
C ALA A 23 15.98 -13.03 15.61
N ILE A 24 15.74 -13.68 14.47
CA ILE A 24 15.88 -13.13 13.12
C ILE A 24 15.10 -11.81 12.92
N ASN A 25 13.93 -11.70 13.50
CA ASN A 25 13.06 -10.51 13.36
C ASN A 25 12.94 -9.71 14.66
N ARG A 26 13.94 -9.79 15.53
CA ARG A 26 13.96 -9.13 16.84
C ARG A 26 15.25 -8.35 17.07
N ALA A 27 15.75 -7.70 16.02
CA ALA A 27 16.90 -6.80 16.10
C ALA A 27 16.68 -5.76 17.21
N LYS A 28 17.74 -5.40 17.90
CA LYS A 28 17.70 -4.35 18.92
C LYS A 28 18.19 -3.05 18.31
N TRP A 29 17.37 -2.02 18.39
CA TRP A 29 17.74 -0.68 18.00
C TRP A 29 18.34 0.08 19.19
N ASP A 30 19.49 0.73 18.97
CA ASP A 30 19.88 1.86 19.78
C ASP A 30 18.99 3.06 19.41
N ILE A 31 18.51 3.80 20.42
CA ILE A 31 17.53 4.87 20.19
C ILE A 31 18.10 6.01 19.34
N ASN A 32 19.36 6.39 19.55
CA ASN A 32 19.96 7.49 18.82
C ASN A 32 20.21 7.09 17.36
N THR A 33 20.66 5.86 17.14
CA THR A 33 20.86 5.29 15.79
C THR A 33 19.53 5.25 15.04
N LEU A 34 18.44 4.81 15.68
CA LEU A 34 17.12 4.79 15.06
C LEU A 34 16.61 6.19 14.72
N LEU A 35 16.74 7.16 15.64
CA LEU A 35 16.30 8.53 15.41
C LEU A 35 17.06 9.17 14.25
N ASN A 36 18.38 9.00 14.21
CA ASN A 36 19.19 9.49 13.10
C ASN A 36 18.79 8.87 11.75
N ALA A 37 18.52 7.55 11.73
CA ALA A 37 18.08 6.87 10.53
C ALA A 37 16.66 7.32 10.08
N LEU A 38 15.79 7.68 11.01
CA LEU A 38 14.45 8.21 10.70
C LEU A 38 14.49 9.68 10.24
N ASP A 39 15.47 10.47 10.66
CA ASP A 39 15.63 11.86 10.23
C ASP A 39 16.35 11.97 8.87
N ASP A 40 17.18 11.01 8.51
CA ASP A 40 17.87 10.97 7.22
C ASP A 40 16.90 10.57 6.09
N LYS A 41 16.54 11.55 5.25
CA LYS A 41 15.62 11.35 4.10
C LYS A 41 16.13 10.34 3.06
N ALA A 42 17.44 10.10 2.97
CA ALA A 42 18.04 9.13 2.08
C ALA A 42 17.97 7.70 2.65
N SER A 43 17.77 7.56 3.95
CA SER A 43 17.67 6.28 4.62
C SER A 43 16.39 5.52 4.19
N HIS A 44 16.53 4.22 3.96
CA HIS A 44 15.36 3.37 3.69
C HIS A 44 14.40 3.32 4.90
N HIS A 45 14.89 3.45 6.13
CA HIS A 45 14.07 3.51 7.34
C HIS A 45 13.14 4.72 7.33
N HIS A 46 13.66 5.90 6.97
CA HIS A 46 12.84 7.11 6.77
C HIS A 46 11.78 6.90 5.70
N GLN A 47 12.17 6.35 4.54
CA GLN A 47 11.28 6.16 3.40
C GLN A 47 10.16 5.17 3.72
N VAL A 48 10.47 4.02 4.32
CA VAL A 48 9.48 3.01 4.73
C VAL A 48 8.54 3.57 5.78
N PHE A 49 9.08 4.19 6.83
CA PHE A 49 8.27 4.74 7.92
C PHE A 49 7.29 5.80 7.43
N ASN A 50 7.77 6.78 6.65
CA ASN A 50 6.90 7.85 6.15
C ASN A 50 5.90 7.35 5.09
N ALA A 51 6.28 6.40 4.24
CA ALA A 51 5.35 5.80 3.29
C ALA A 51 4.20 5.08 4.01
N LEU A 52 4.49 4.28 5.04
CA LEU A 52 3.47 3.60 5.84
C LEU A 52 2.61 4.58 6.64
N LYS A 53 3.23 5.57 7.28
CA LYS A 53 2.54 6.63 8.02
C LYS A 53 1.54 7.37 7.14
N ASN A 54 1.95 7.76 5.94
CA ASN A 54 1.08 8.44 4.98
C ASN A 54 -0.09 7.56 4.52
N ARG A 55 0.16 6.29 4.19
CA ARG A 55 -0.90 5.35 3.79
C ARG A 55 -1.90 5.10 4.92
N ILE A 56 -1.42 4.98 6.15
CA ILE A 56 -2.28 4.85 7.34
C ILE A 56 -3.12 6.11 7.53
N ALA A 57 -2.55 7.31 7.35
CA ALA A 57 -3.27 8.57 7.47
C ALA A 57 -4.39 8.67 6.41
N ILE A 58 -4.09 8.36 5.15
CA ILE A 58 -5.09 8.29 4.07
C ILE A 58 -6.19 7.30 4.42
N ARG A 59 -5.81 6.08 4.78
CA ARG A 59 -6.74 4.99 5.11
C ARG A 59 -7.73 5.37 6.21
N LYS A 60 -7.26 6.03 7.26
CA LYS A 60 -8.09 6.45 8.42
C LYS A 60 -9.19 7.43 8.04
N GLN A 61 -9.05 8.14 6.95
CA GLN A 61 -10.03 9.12 6.45
C GLN A 61 -11.10 8.48 5.55
N GLN A 62 -10.92 7.22 5.14
CA GLN A 62 -11.78 6.60 4.14
C GLN A 62 -12.85 5.71 4.78
N LYS A 63 -14.12 6.02 4.55
CA LYS A 63 -15.26 5.22 5.04
C LYS A 63 -15.26 3.79 4.50
N ALA A 64 -14.80 3.59 3.26
CA ALA A 64 -14.71 2.28 2.64
C ALA A 64 -13.68 1.36 3.29
N PHE A 65 -12.73 1.89 4.09
CA PHE A 65 -11.81 1.09 4.88
C PHE A 65 -12.30 0.74 6.29
N HIS A 66 -13.55 1.07 6.62
CA HIS A 66 -14.15 0.61 7.88
C HIS A 66 -14.13 -0.94 7.96
N PRO A 67 -13.85 -1.55 9.12
CA PRO A 67 -13.80 -3.02 9.25
C PRO A 67 -15.03 -3.76 8.72
N ASN A 68 -16.22 -3.19 8.91
CA ASN A 68 -17.49 -3.78 8.48
C ASN A 68 -17.90 -3.37 7.05
N ALA A 69 -17.05 -2.64 6.31
CA ALA A 69 -17.30 -2.33 4.91
C ALA A 69 -17.17 -3.58 4.04
N THR A 70 -17.96 -3.65 2.97
CA THR A 70 -17.93 -4.80 2.06
C THR A 70 -16.61 -4.84 1.29
N GLN A 71 -16.12 -6.06 1.05
CA GLN A 71 -14.91 -6.29 0.24
C GLN A 71 -15.17 -7.38 -0.79
N PHE A 72 -14.70 -7.14 -2.02
CA PHE A 72 -14.71 -8.11 -3.11
C PHE A 72 -13.29 -8.24 -3.66
N THR A 73 -12.84 -9.47 -3.89
CA THR A 73 -11.57 -9.73 -4.58
C THR A 73 -11.74 -9.49 -6.07
N LEU A 74 -10.74 -8.86 -6.68
CA LEU A 74 -10.67 -8.63 -8.13
C LEU A 74 -9.64 -9.59 -8.74
N HIS A 75 -9.87 -9.99 -9.98
CA HIS A 75 -9.03 -10.97 -10.66
C HIS A 75 -8.33 -10.31 -11.86
N PHE A 76 -7.04 -10.04 -11.71
CA PHE A 76 -6.17 -9.44 -12.72
C PHE A 76 -4.99 -10.36 -13.12
N GLY A 77 -5.15 -11.67 -12.95
CA GLY A 77 -4.06 -12.64 -13.15
C GLY A 77 -3.21 -12.84 -11.89
N THR A 78 -1.97 -13.31 -12.07
CA THR A 78 -1.10 -13.75 -10.97
C THR A 78 -0.13 -12.67 -10.48
N GLU A 79 0.09 -11.61 -11.27
CA GLU A 79 1.08 -10.57 -10.98
C GLU A 79 0.46 -9.31 -10.34
N ILE A 80 -0.87 -9.26 -10.29
CA ILE A 80 -1.61 -8.15 -9.70
C ILE A 80 -2.57 -8.68 -8.64
N PHE A 81 -2.45 -8.15 -7.44
CA PHE A 81 -3.43 -8.35 -6.38
C PHE A 81 -4.38 -7.17 -6.32
N GLY A 82 -5.69 -7.44 -6.34
CA GLY A 82 -6.68 -6.40 -6.31
C GLY A 82 -7.90 -6.74 -5.48
N PHE A 83 -8.49 -5.73 -4.86
CA PHE A 83 -9.78 -5.83 -4.21
C PHE A 83 -10.52 -4.50 -4.26
N TRP A 84 -11.85 -4.58 -4.25
CA TRP A 84 -12.75 -3.44 -4.14
C TRP A 84 -13.37 -3.39 -2.75
N ARG A 85 -13.36 -2.21 -2.15
CA ARG A 85 -14.04 -1.91 -0.89
C ARG A 85 -15.17 -0.93 -1.13
N GLN A 86 -16.32 -1.18 -0.51
CA GLN A 86 -17.46 -0.26 -0.54
C GLN A 86 -17.87 0.09 0.88
N SER A 87 -18.05 1.39 1.16
CA SER A 87 -18.51 1.86 2.46
C SER A 87 -19.90 1.33 2.81
N ILE A 88 -20.22 1.28 4.11
CA ILE A 88 -21.50 0.76 4.61
C ILE A 88 -22.68 1.54 4.03
N ASP A 89 -22.54 2.85 3.89
CA ASP A 89 -23.54 3.74 3.28
C ASP A 89 -23.54 3.69 1.73
N ARG A 90 -22.65 2.87 1.14
CA ARG A 90 -22.47 2.69 -0.30
C ARG A 90 -22.10 3.98 -1.08
N GLN A 91 -21.68 5.03 -0.37
CA GLN A 91 -21.32 6.30 -1.00
C GLN A 91 -19.88 6.34 -1.49
N GLN A 92 -19.01 5.53 -0.90
CA GLN A 92 -17.61 5.46 -1.29
C GLN A 92 -17.23 4.06 -1.76
N SER A 93 -16.60 3.98 -2.92
CA SER A 93 -15.96 2.80 -3.48
C SER A 93 -14.47 3.05 -3.63
N ILE A 94 -13.64 2.12 -3.19
CA ILE A 94 -12.18 2.18 -3.36
C ILE A 94 -11.70 0.88 -4.00
N PHE A 95 -11.07 0.99 -5.15
CA PHE A 95 -10.38 -0.11 -5.82
C PHE A 95 -8.90 -0.06 -5.42
N CYS A 96 -8.46 -1.07 -4.66
CA CYS A 96 -7.08 -1.22 -4.22
C CYS A 96 -6.39 -2.22 -5.13
N ILE A 97 -5.37 -1.77 -5.84
CA ILE A 97 -4.66 -2.57 -6.86
C ILE A 97 -3.18 -2.51 -6.57
N PHE A 98 -2.52 -3.65 -6.58
CA PHE A 98 -1.12 -3.79 -6.22
C PHE A 98 -0.40 -4.63 -7.27
N ASN A 99 0.61 -4.07 -7.89
CA ASN A 99 1.55 -4.86 -8.67
C ASN A 99 2.47 -5.61 -7.69
N ILE A 100 2.30 -6.92 -7.60
CA ILE A 100 3.09 -7.79 -6.71
C ILE A 100 4.28 -8.44 -7.42
N SER A 101 4.60 -7.96 -8.61
CA SER A 101 5.70 -8.46 -9.45
C SER A 101 6.84 -7.43 -9.58
N ASN A 102 7.97 -7.90 -10.07
CA ASN A 102 9.14 -7.09 -10.41
C ASN A 102 9.10 -6.53 -11.85
N LYS A 103 7.94 -6.61 -12.51
CA LYS A 103 7.73 -6.12 -13.88
C LYS A 103 6.71 -5.00 -13.89
N ILE A 104 6.74 -4.20 -14.95
CA ILE A 104 5.68 -3.23 -15.23
C ILE A 104 4.41 -4.00 -15.60
N GLN A 105 3.27 -3.58 -15.02
CA GLN A 105 1.95 -4.11 -15.33
C GLN A 105 1.07 -3.02 -15.90
N ILE A 106 0.20 -3.40 -16.85
CA ILE A 106 -0.74 -2.47 -17.50
C ILE A 106 -2.15 -2.98 -17.22
N ILE A 107 -3.00 -2.11 -16.70
CA ILE A 107 -4.39 -2.42 -16.37
C ILE A 107 -5.30 -1.49 -17.17
N PRO A 108 -6.15 -2.03 -18.06
CA PRO A 108 -7.22 -1.26 -18.65
C PRO A 108 -8.26 -0.89 -17.58
N LEU A 109 -8.60 0.39 -17.44
CA LEU A 109 -9.60 0.82 -16.46
C LEU A 109 -11.00 0.25 -16.72
N ILE A 110 -11.29 -0.09 -17.97
CA ILE A 110 -12.54 -0.74 -18.35
C ILE A 110 -12.75 -2.09 -17.62
N ASP A 111 -11.65 -2.78 -17.25
CA ASP A 111 -11.72 -4.06 -16.54
C ASP A 111 -12.10 -3.89 -15.06
N ILE A 112 -12.03 -2.67 -14.53
CA ILE A 112 -12.39 -2.34 -13.14
C ILE A 112 -13.89 -2.00 -13.01
N ASN A 113 -14.57 -1.71 -14.12
CA ASN A 113 -15.97 -1.33 -14.16
C ASN A 113 -16.32 -0.12 -13.28
N LEU A 114 -15.55 0.95 -13.44
CA LEU A 114 -15.76 2.22 -12.74
C LEU A 114 -17.08 2.86 -13.17
N ILE A 115 -17.81 3.44 -12.21
CA ILE A 115 -19.06 4.15 -12.52
C ILE A 115 -18.74 5.44 -13.28
N GLY A 116 -19.21 5.56 -14.51
CA GLY A 116 -18.85 6.64 -15.43
C GLY A 116 -19.34 8.04 -15.03
N THR A 117 -20.33 8.10 -14.11
CA THR A 117 -20.83 9.38 -13.58
C THR A 117 -20.05 9.89 -12.38
N ASP A 118 -19.19 9.06 -11.79
CA ASP A 118 -18.37 9.43 -10.65
C ASP A 118 -17.03 10.01 -11.12
N GLN A 119 -16.49 10.95 -10.36
CA GLN A 119 -15.10 11.37 -10.51
C GLN A 119 -14.21 10.39 -9.73
N TRP A 120 -13.07 10.03 -10.31
CA TRP A 120 -12.14 9.07 -9.71
C TRP A 120 -10.79 9.73 -9.43
N ILE A 121 -10.20 9.40 -8.29
CA ILE A 121 -8.90 9.90 -7.85
C ILE A 121 -8.08 8.76 -7.27
N ASP A 122 -6.79 8.73 -7.55
CA ASP A 122 -5.86 7.91 -6.80
C ASP A 122 -5.55 8.59 -5.45
N LEU A 123 -5.97 7.96 -4.36
CA LEU A 123 -5.78 8.49 -3.00
C LEU A 123 -4.31 8.55 -2.57
N ILE A 124 -3.42 7.77 -3.20
CA ILE A 124 -2.00 7.73 -2.86
C ILE A 124 -1.25 8.91 -3.47
N THR A 125 -1.52 9.20 -4.75
CA THR A 125 -0.82 10.24 -5.51
C THR A 125 -1.59 11.56 -5.57
N GLY A 126 -2.92 11.52 -5.39
CA GLY A 126 -3.82 12.66 -5.60
C GLY A 126 -4.19 12.90 -7.08
N ASN A 127 -3.75 12.05 -7.99
CA ASN A 127 -4.03 12.21 -9.41
C ASN A 127 -5.47 11.84 -9.74
N LYS A 128 -6.14 12.70 -10.51
CA LYS A 128 -7.48 12.43 -11.03
C LYS A 128 -7.42 11.53 -12.26
N ILE A 129 -8.43 10.70 -12.41
CA ILE A 129 -8.65 9.90 -13.61
C ILE A 129 -9.66 10.65 -14.47
N GLU A 130 -9.21 11.13 -15.61
CA GLU A 130 -10.06 11.93 -16.53
C GLU A 130 -10.70 11.07 -17.62
N ASP A 131 -10.02 9.99 -18.01
CA ASP A 131 -10.52 9.06 -19.03
C ASP A 131 -10.64 7.64 -18.46
N LEU A 132 -11.85 7.14 -18.32
CA LEU A 132 -12.12 5.79 -17.82
C LEU A 132 -11.82 4.68 -18.86
N GLN A 133 -11.49 5.04 -20.09
CA GLN A 133 -11.07 4.10 -21.13
C GLN A 133 -9.55 3.94 -21.18
N GLN A 134 -8.80 4.76 -20.43
CA GLN A 134 -7.34 4.69 -20.41
C GLN A 134 -6.81 3.41 -19.77
N GLN A 135 -5.55 3.15 -20.05
CA GLN A 135 -4.77 2.14 -19.34
C GLN A 135 -3.92 2.80 -18.24
N ILE A 136 -3.81 2.15 -17.11
CA ILE A 136 -2.89 2.56 -16.04
C ILE A 136 -1.67 1.65 -16.04
N THR A 137 -0.51 2.28 -16.02
CA THR A 137 0.78 1.58 -15.89
C THR A 137 1.20 1.58 -14.43
N LEU A 138 1.39 0.39 -13.85
CA LEU A 138 1.93 0.19 -12.52
C LEU A 138 3.37 -0.27 -12.60
N LYS A 139 4.29 0.48 -12.01
CA LYS A 139 5.69 0.08 -11.84
C LYS A 139 5.79 -1.16 -10.95
N PRO A 140 6.94 -1.85 -10.92
CA PRO A 140 7.17 -2.93 -9.97
C PRO A 140 6.83 -2.52 -8.54
N TYR A 141 6.02 -3.34 -7.87
CA TYR A 141 5.58 -3.16 -6.47
C TYR A 141 4.79 -1.87 -6.20
N GLU A 142 4.29 -1.21 -7.23
CA GLU A 142 3.46 -0.01 -7.08
C GLU A 142 2.04 -0.36 -6.62
N SER A 143 1.46 0.56 -5.87
CA SER A 143 0.10 0.47 -5.33
C SER A 143 -0.75 1.62 -5.85
N LEU A 144 -2.01 1.33 -6.19
CA LEU A 144 -3.01 2.28 -6.65
C LEU A 144 -4.27 2.14 -5.79
N TRP A 145 -4.81 3.26 -5.29
CA TRP A 145 -6.08 3.29 -4.56
C TRP A 145 -7.04 4.26 -5.24
N LEU A 146 -7.81 3.75 -6.18
CA LEU A 146 -8.82 4.54 -6.90
C LEU A 146 -10.09 4.67 -6.06
N SER A 147 -10.43 5.89 -5.69
CA SER A 147 -11.67 6.23 -4.98
C SER A 147 -12.56 7.10 -5.84
N ASN A 148 -13.88 6.85 -5.79
CA ASN A 148 -14.82 7.84 -6.27
C ASN A 148 -14.83 9.05 -5.33
N VAL A 149 -14.97 10.22 -5.92
CA VAL A 149 -15.16 11.49 -5.23
C VAL A 149 -16.61 11.92 -5.49
N LYS A 150 -17.34 12.19 -4.41
CA LYS A 150 -18.71 12.74 -4.48
C LYS A 150 -18.72 14.16 -3.97
#